data_9d6df35e2e1dd4223035fa248f00e774
#
_entry.id   9d6df35e2e1dd4223035fa248f00e774
#
_cell.length_a   1.000
_cell.length_b   1.000
_cell.length_c   1.000
_cell.angle_alpha   90.00
_cell.angle_beta   90.00
_cell.angle_gamma   90.00
#
_symmetry.space_group_name_H-M   'P 1'
#
loop_
_entity.id
_entity.type
_entity.pdbx_description
1 polymer ?
#
loop_
_entity_poly.entity_id
_entity_poly.type
_entity_poly.pdbx_seq_one_letter_code
_entity_poly.pdbx_strand_id
1 'polypeptide(L)'
;MVLVMKLLFLTCLWPTAVLHSSHSQHHRLHRRQQMSFSRKHTSKREIKMRKLDSTKVRPLKSEQLLHIEDHDFALRPGFGGSPIPVGIDVQVESIDSISEVDMDFTMTLYLRHYWKDERLSFRSNKNKSMTFDGRLIKKIWVPDVFFVHSKRSFIHDTTVENIMLRVYPDGNVLFSLRITVSAMCFMDFSRFPLDTQNCSLELESYAYNEDDLMLYWKHGNKSLSTDEHISLSQFFIEEFSASSGLAFYSSTGWYNRLFINFALRRHIFFFVLQSYFPAMLMVMLSWVSFWIDRRAVPARVSLGITTVLTMSTIMTGVSASMPQVSYIKAVDVYLWISFLFVFLSVIEYAAVNYLTTIEERKQLKKRGKASGMYSMDAVQAMAFDGCYHDTEEDMDLSPFPEPCEESETRASQTNISNADTPRLKRKRSLKGNVGRIILQNNHAIDTYSRIIFPSVYIVFNFFYWGLYI
;
A
#
# COMPACT_ATOMS: atom_id res chain seq x y z
N MET A 1 -27.24 -16.36 11.22
CA MET A 1 -26.50 -16.00 10.01
C MET A 1 -26.69 -14.52 9.65
N VAL A 2 -27.93 -14.04 9.42
CA VAL A 2 -28.18 -12.64 9.05
C VAL A 2 -27.68 -11.63 10.09
N LEU A 3 -27.81 -11.90 11.38
CA LEU A 3 -27.33 -11.03 12.46
C LEU A 3 -25.80 -10.96 12.51
N VAL A 4 -25.13 -12.10 12.32
CA VAL A 4 -23.66 -12.20 12.27
C VAL A 4 -23.13 -11.48 11.03
N MET A 5 -23.78 -11.63 9.88
CA MET A 5 -23.42 -10.87 8.67
C MET A 5 -23.56 -9.36 8.85
N LYS A 6 -24.66 -8.92 9.51
CA LYS A 6 -24.84 -7.48 9.84
C LYS A 6 -23.76 -6.96 10.78
N LEU A 7 -23.38 -7.73 11.80
CA LEU A 7 -22.32 -7.35 12.74
C LEU A 7 -20.95 -7.25 12.07
N LEU A 8 -20.62 -8.22 11.22
CA LEU A 8 -19.37 -8.19 10.44
C LEU A 8 -19.35 -7.07 9.41
N PHE A 9 -20.48 -6.77 8.78
CA PHE A 9 -20.61 -5.65 7.88
C PHE A 9 -20.38 -4.29 8.59
N LEU A 10 -20.93 -4.17 9.81
CA LEU A 10 -20.72 -3.02 10.67
C LEU A 10 -19.25 -2.87 11.11
N THR A 11 -18.57 -3.98 11.44
CA THR A 11 -17.15 -3.92 11.81
C THR A 11 -16.24 -3.57 10.63
N CYS A 12 -16.61 -3.97 9.41
CA CYS A 12 -15.85 -3.62 8.20
C CYS A 12 -16.09 -2.17 7.76
N LEU A 13 -17.27 -1.60 8.05
CA LEU A 13 -17.59 -0.20 7.75
C LEU A 13 -17.18 0.77 8.87
N TRP A 14 -16.87 0.27 10.07
CA TRP A 14 -16.44 1.09 11.20
C TRP A 14 -15.23 1.99 10.86
N PRO A 15 -14.15 1.47 10.26
CA PRO A 15 -13.00 2.30 9.90
C PRO A 15 -13.35 3.43 8.92
N THR A 16 -14.24 3.16 7.96
CA THR A 16 -14.65 4.18 6.99
C THR A 16 -15.52 5.26 7.62
N ALA A 17 -16.35 4.91 8.61
CA ALA A 17 -17.20 5.86 9.32
C ALA A 17 -16.38 6.79 10.25
N VAL A 18 -15.39 6.25 10.96
CA VAL A 18 -14.51 7.02 11.84
C VAL A 18 -13.65 8.00 11.04
N LEU A 19 -13.09 7.56 9.91
CA LEU A 19 -12.26 8.39 9.04
C LEU A 19 -13.08 9.46 8.31
N HIS A 20 -14.31 9.14 7.89
CA HIS A 20 -15.19 10.13 7.27
C HIS A 20 -15.62 11.21 8.26
N SER A 21 -15.79 10.88 9.53
CA SER A 21 -16.10 11.85 10.60
C SER A 21 -14.93 12.82 10.84
N SER A 22 -13.69 12.33 10.89
CA SER A 22 -12.51 13.19 11.05
C SER A 22 -12.27 14.09 9.84
N HIS A 23 -12.46 13.56 8.63
CA HIS A 23 -12.34 14.32 7.38
C HIS A 23 -13.40 15.42 7.25
N SER A 24 -14.64 15.16 7.69
CA SER A 24 -15.71 16.15 7.67
C SER A 24 -15.44 17.35 8.59
N GLN A 25 -14.74 17.17 9.71
CA GLN A 25 -14.37 18.29 10.59
C GLN A 25 -13.24 19.13 9.99
N HIS A 26 -12.23 18.51 9.36
CA HIS A 26 -11.11 19.22 8.72
C HIS A 26 -11.58 20.03 7.49
N HIS A 27 -12.46 19.47 6.67
CA HIS A 27 -13.03 20.15 5.50
C HIS A 27 -13.93 21.35 5.88
N ARG A 28 -14.63 21.29 7.03
CA ARG A 28 -15.46 22.41 7.50
C ARG A 28 -14.62 23.58 8.01
N LEU A 29 -13.47 23.34 8.59
CA LEU A 29 -12.53 24.39 9.02
C LEU A 29 -11.88 25.05 7.80
N HIS A 30 -11.45 24.29 6.80
CA HIS A 30 -10.86 24.83 5.57
C HIS A 30 -11.88 25.64 4.73
N ARG A 31 -13.11 25.18 4.64
CA ARG A 31 -14.19 25.89 3.90
C ARG A 31 -14.58 27.22 4.54
N ARG A 32 -14.47 27.35 5.85
CA ARG A 32 -14.71 28.64 6.54
C ARG A 32 -13.60 29.66 6.30
N GLN A 33 -12.37 29.25 6.11
CA GLN A 33 -11.26 30.14 5.74
C GLN A 33 -11.31 30.56 4.26
N GLN A 34 -11.75 29.68 3.35
CA GLN A 34 -11.88 30.02 1.93
C GLN A 34 -13.01 31.00 1.61
N MET A 35 -14.13 31.00 2.35
CA MET A 35 -15.22 31.94 2.08
C MET A 35 -14.92 33.41 2.48
N SER A 36 -13.88 33.68 3.25
CA SER A 36 -13.49 35.05 3.63
C SER A 36 -12.54 35.71 2.62
N PHE A 37 -11.89 34.93 1.72
CA PHE A 37 -10.86 35.44 0.80
C PHE A 37 -11.35 35.67 -0.63
N SER A 38 -12.50 35.09 -1.02
CA SER A 38 -12.98 35.11 -2.41
C SER A 38 -13.79 36.36 -2.84
N ARG A 39 -13.79 37.44 -2.04
CA ARG A 39 -14.61 38.63 -2.36
C ARG A 39 -13.84 39.93 -2.64
N LYS A 40 -12.57 39.85 -3.02
CA LYS A 40 -11.86 41.05 -3.53
C LYS A 40 -10.89 40.66 -4.64
N HIS A 41 -11.13 41.13 -5.82
CA HIS A 41 -10.32 41.36 -7.01
C HIS A 41 -10.79 40.67 -8.29
N THR A 42 -11.93 41.10 -8.80
CA THR A 42 -12.11 41.21 -10.25
C THR A 42 -12.02 42.67 -10.64
N SER A 43 -10.83 43.21 -10.74
CA SER A 43 -10.57 44.45 -11.44
C SER A 43 -10.12 44.12 -12.86
N LYS A 44 -11.01 44.32 -13.83
CA LYS A 44 -10.62 44.35 -15.25
C LYS A 44 -9.59 45.44 -15.44
N ARG A 45 -8.31 45.08 -15.57
CA ARG A 45 -7.28 45.96 -16.11
C ARG A 45 -7.38 45.89 -17.64
N GLU A 46 -7.98 46.89 -18.26
CA GLU A 46 -7.78 47.14 -19.67
C GLU A 46 -6.31 47.43 -19.93
N ILE A 47 -5.67 46.58 -20.76
CA ILE A 47 -4.31 46.78 -21.22
C ILE A 47 -4.35 47.90 -22.26
N LYS A 48 -4.11 49.11 -21.78
CA LYS A 48 -3.94 50.28 -22.65
C LYS A 48 -2.52 50.18 -23.26
N MET A 49 -2.40 49.73 -24.51
CA MET A 49 -1.15 49.78 -25.27
C MET A 49 -0.73 51.22 -25.43
N ARG A 50 0.25 51.65 -24.69
CA ARG A 50 0.92 52.93 -24.92
C ARG A 50 1.79 52.80 -26.18
N LYS A 51 1.56 53.65 -27.18
CA LYS A 51 2.47 53.88 -28.29
C LYS A 51 3.85 54.24 -27.71
N LEU A 52 4.84 53.41 -28.00
CA LEU A 52 6.24 53.64 -27.63
C LEU A 52 6.80 54.62 -28.65
N ASP A 53 7.14 55.84 -28.24
CA ASP A 53 7.96 56.77 -29.04
C ASP A 53 9.32 56.11 -29.27
N SER A 54 9.62 55.86 -30.55
CA SER A 54 10.91 55.33 -31.01
C SER A 54 11.97 56.40 -31.00
N THR A 55 12.41 56.86 -29.84
CA THR A 55 13.71 57.54 -29.71
C THR A 55 14.79 56.49 -29.93
N LYS A 56 15.72 56.77 -30.86
CA LYS A 56 16.90 55.96 -31.20
C LYS A 56 17.70 55.64 -29.93
N VAL A 57 17.33 54.57 -29.22
CA VAL A 57 18.15 54.02 -28.16
C VAL A 57 19.23 53.17 -28.83
N ARG A 58 20.50 53.53 -28.63
CA ARG A 58 21.62 52.66 -29.02
C ARG A 58 21.40 51.30 -28.37
N PRO A 59 21.54 50.18 -29.10
CA PRO A 59 21.39 48.86 -28.52
C PRO A 59 22.50 48.66 -27.47
N LEU A 60 22.13 48.78 -26.20
CA LEU A 60 23.00 48.51 -25.08
C LEU A 60 23.10 46.99 -24.92
N LYS A 61 24.32 46.46 -25.04
CA LYS A 61 24.52 45.02 -24.76
C LYS A 61 24.29 44.78 -23.27
N SER A 62 23.55 43.69 -22.91
CA SER A 62 23.32 43.33 -21.52
C SER A 62 24.61 43.14 -20.72
N GLU A 63 25.65 42.63 -21.33
CA GLU A 63 26.98 42.45 -20.77
C GLU A 63 27.67 43.76 -20.38
N GLN A 64 27.52 44.77 -21.21
CA GLN A 64 28.05 46.13 -20.95
C GLN A 64 27.27 46.87 -19.86
N LEU A 65 25.94 46.61 -19.78
CA LEU A 65 25.10 47.20 -18.73
C LEU A 65 25.45 46.69 -17.34
N LEU A 66 25.75 45.38 -17.25
CA LEU A 66 26.07 44.71 -16.00
C LEU A 66 27.57 44.58 -15.74
N HIS A 67 28.42 45.22 -16.54
CA HIS A 67 29.88 45.18 -16.40
C HIS A 67 30.47 43.77 -16.28
N ILE A 68 29.88 42.79 -16.99
CA ILE A 68 30.25 41.38 -16.86
C ILE A 68 31.69 41.12 -17.27
N GLU A 69 32.21 41.85 -18.26
CA GLU A 69 33.58 41.72 -18.76
C GLU A 69 34.61 42.23 -17.74
N ASP A 70 34.21 43.09 -16.80
CA ASP A 70 35.09 43.72 -15.82
C ASP A 70 35.29 42.89 -14.54
N HIS A 71 34.54 41.79 -14.35
CA HIS A 71 34.53 40.99 -13.15
C HIS A 71 34.74 39.50 -13.39
N ASP A 72 35.43 38.84 -12.47
CA ASP A 72 35.56 37.37 -12.45
C ASP A 72 34.34 36.74 -11.70
N PHE A 73 33.42 36.15 -12.45
CA PHE A 73 32.25 35.48 -11.92
C PHE A 73 32.48 33.99 -11.57
N ALA A 74 33.73 33.50 -11.69
CA ALA A 74 34.11 32.21 -11.09
C ALA A 74 34.19 32.30 -9.57
N LEU A 75 34.42 33.48 -9.02
CA LEU A 75 34.45 33.75 -7.59
C LEU A 75 33.05 34.12 -7.07
N ARG A 76 32.70 33.65 -5.88
CA ARG A 76 31.46 34.07 -5.20
C ARG A 76 31.47 35.57 -4.88
N PRO A 77 30.33 36.25 -4.80
CA PRO A 77 30.25 37.60 -4.29
C PRO A 77 30.85 37.69 -2.87
N GLY A 78 31.63 38.75 -2.62
CA GLY A 78 32.30 38.94 -1.33
C GLY A 78 33.31 37.85 -0.98
N PHE A 79 34.04 37.32 -1.98
CA PHE A 79 35.07 36.30 -1.75
C PHE A 79 36.11 36.74 -0.69
N GLY A 80 36.42 35.85 0.24
CA GLY A 80 37.31 36.15 1.38
C GLY A 80 36.63 36.89 2.56
N GLY A 81 35.34 37.24 2.44
CA GLY A 81 34.53 37.83 3.51
C GLY A 81 33.53 36.84 4.11
N SER A 82 32.50 37.37 4.79
CA SER A 82 31.41 36.57 5.41
C SER A 82 30.68 35.71 4.37
N PRO A 83 30.01 34.61 4.85
CA PRO A 83 29.20 33.77 3.95
C PRO A 83 28.12 34.58 3.24
N ILE A 84 27.90 34.28 1.95
CA ILE A 84 26.86 34.94 1.18
C ILE A 84 25.47 34.40 1.58
N PRO A 85 24.52 35.27 2.01
CA PRO A 85 23.17 34.84 2.32
C PRO A 85 22.38 34.61 1.03
N VAL A 86 21.87 33.40 0.84
CA VAL A 86 21.01 33.00 -0.27
C VAL A 86 19.65 32.60 0.27
N GLY A 87 18.65 33.43 -0.01
CA GLY A 87 17.25 33.16 0.34
C GLY A 87 16.58 32.27 -0.69
N ILE A 88 15.85 31.28 -0.21
CA ILE A 88 15.12 30.33 -1.05
C ILE A 88 13.61 30.49 -0.84
N ASP A 89 12.86 30.53 -1.95
CA ASP A 89 11.41 30.34 -1.97
C ASP A 89 11.07 29.21 -2.93
N VAL A 90 10.10 28.39 -2.56
CA VAL A 90 9.59 27.29 -3.37
C VAL A 90 8.09 27.38 -3.50
N GLN A 91 7.64 27.30 -4.74
CA GLN A 91 6.22 27.13 -5.03
C GLN A 91 6.03 25.78 -5.70
N VAL A 92 5.33 24.88 -5.04
CA VAL A 92 5.01 23.56 -5.58
C VAL A 92 3.83 23.71 -6.54
N GLU A 93 4.04 23.30 -7.78
CA GLU A 93 3.03 23.30 -8.84
C GLU A 93 2.20 22.03 -8.79
N SER A 94 2.91 20.87 -8.73
CA SER A 94 2.27 19.56 -8.68
C SER A 94 3.16 18.53 -7.97
N ILE A 95 2.54 17.48 -7.44
CA ILE A 95 3.17 16.22 -7.13
C ILE A 95 2.66 15.24 -8.18
N ASP A 96 3.55 14.81 -9.09
CA ASP A 96 3.16 14.11 -10.30
C ASP A 96 2.97 12.61 -10.07
N SER A 97 3.87 11.98 -9.31
CA SER A 97 3.81 10.56 -8.98
C SER A 97 4.44 10.26 -7.63
N ILE A 98 3.92 9.23 -6.98
CA ILE A 98 4.50 8.63 -5.79
C ILE A 98 4.63 7.15 -6.10
N SER A 99 5.88 6.62 -6.11
CA SER A 99 6.17 5.22 -6.38
C SER A 99 6.57 4.52 -5.09
N GLU A 100 5.72 3.64 -4.62
CA GLU A 100 6.02 2.79 -3.46
C GLU A 100 7.07 1.72 -3.80
N VAL A 101 7.12 1.29 -5.06
CA VAL A 101 8.06 0.26 -5.53
C VAL A 101 9.48 0.83 -5.59
N ASP A 102 9.62 2.04 -6.15
CA ASP A 102 10.92 2.70 -6.29
C ASP A 102 11.30 3.53 -5.07
N MET A 103 10.39 3.66 -4.08
CA MET A 103 10.55 4.50 -2.89
C MET A 103 10.94 5.93 -3.26
N ASP A 104 10.20 6.54 -4.18
CA ASP A 104 10.43 7.90 -4.63
C ASP A 104 9.11 8.64 -4.93
N PHE A 105 9.25 9.94 -5.03
CA PHE A 105 8.18 10.84 -5.50
C PHE A 105 8.72 11.78 -6.55
N THR A 106 7.86 12.21 -7.46
CA THR A 106 8.18 13.23 -8.47
C THR A 106 7.34 14.47 -8.22
N MET A 107 8.00 15.61 -8.19
CA MET A 107 7.39 16.90 -7.89
C MET A 107 7.84 17.95 -8.92
N THR A 108 6.91 18.75 -9.42
CA THR A 108 7.20 19.92 -10.25
C THR A 108 7.05 21.18 -9.39
N LEU A 109 8.07 22.03 -9.45
CA LEU A 109 8.13 23.22 -8.59
C LEU A 109 8.83 24.40 -9.28
N TYR A 110 8.49 25.59 -8.81
CA TYR A 110 9.24 26.81 -9.08
C TYR A 110 10.20 27.04 -7.94
N LEU A 111 11.50 26.99 -8.24
CA LEU A 111 12.58 27.27 -7.29
C LEU A 111 13.11 28.68 -7.52
N ARG A 112 13.12 29.49 -6.48
CA ARG A 112 13.55 30.89 -6.53
C ARG A 112 14.69 31.10 -5.56
N HIS A 113 15.78 31.70 -6.09
CA HIS A 113 16.97 32.09 -5.32
C HIS A 113 17.06 33.60 -5.26
N TYR A 114 17.39 34.10 -4.08
CA TYR A 114 17.59 35.54 -3.83
C TYR A 114 18.96 35.73 -3.20
N TRP A 115 19.82 36.49 -3.84
CA TRP A 115 21.13 36.89 -3.29
C TRP A 115 21.47 38.29 -3.69
N LYS A 116 22.51 38.86 -3.11
CA LYS A 116 23.04 40.17 -3.45
C LYS A 116 24.41 40.02 -4.10
N ASP A 117 24.58 40.54 -5.28
CA ASP A 117 25.88 40.65 -5.99
C ASP A 117 26.12 42.09 -6.40
N GLU A 118 27.02 42.76 -5.69
CA GLU A 118 27.30 44.17 -5.92
C GLU A 118 27.93 44.43 -7.28
N ARG A 119 28.56 43.41 -7.89
CA ARG A 119 29.15 43.49 -9.25
C ARG A 119 28.08 43.68 -10.34
N LEU A 120 26.86 43.23 -10.07
CA LEU A 120 25.72 43.34 -10.98
C LEU A 120 24.90 44.62 -10.77
N SER A 121 25.34 45.52 -9.90
CA SER A 121 24.65 46.79 -9.67
C SER A 121 24.71 47.70 -10.87
N PHE A 122 23.61 48.38 -11.18
CA PHE A 122 23.53 49.30 -12.31
C PHE A 122 22.73 50.56 -11.97
N ARG A 123 23.05 51.68 -12.64
CA ARG A 123 22.29 52.93 -12.44
C ARG A 123 20.96 52.90 -13.17
N SER A 124 19.88 53.14 -12.48
CA SER A 124 18.51 53.23 -13.03
C SER A 124 17.80 54.48 -12.55
N ASN A 125 17.35 55.31 -13.47
CA ASN A 125 16.64 56.57 -13.17
C ASN A 125 15.25 56.33 -12.52
N LYS A 126 14.70 55.12 -12.58
CA LYS A 126 13.35 54.78 -12.07
C LYS A 126 13.35 53.70 -11.02
N ASN A 127 14.49 53.29 -10.54
CA ASN A 127 14.66 52.18 -9.58
C ASN A 127 13.93 50.89 -9.98
N LYS A 128 13.85 50.63 -11.30
CA LYS A 128 13.15 49.45 -11.82
C LYS A 128 14.14 48.31 -12.06
N SER A 129 13.74 47.14 -11.65
CA SER A 129 14.45 45.88 -11.96
C SER A 129 14.40 45.58 -13.45
N MET A 130 15.41 44.91 -13.95
CA MET A 130 15.50 44.42 -15.33
C MET A 130 15.41 42.89 -15.33
N THR A 131 14.65 42.37 -16.28
CA THR A 131 14.55 40.93 -16.51
C THR A 131 15.35 40.58 -17.73
N PHE A 132 16.24 39.60 -17.57
CA PHE A 132 17.15 39.13 -18.63
C PHE A 132 16.74 37.71 -19.06
N ASP A 133 17.21 37.35 -20.24
CA ASP A 133 17.09 36.00 -20.78
C ASP A 133 17.95 35.02 -19.98
N GLY A 134 17.49 33.77 -19.83
CA GLY A 134 18.17 32.71 -19.07
C GLY A 134 19.59 32.40 -19.54
N ARG A 135 19.93 32.67 -20.80
CA ARG A 135 21.30 32.50 -21.34
C ARG A 135 22.36 33.31 -20.61
N LEU A 136 21.96 34.41 -19.97
CA LEU A 136 22.89 35.27 -19.22
C LEU A 136 23.41 34.58 -17.94
N ILE A 137 22.72 33.60 -17.41
CA ILE A 137 23.09 32.84 -16.21
C ILE A 137 24.47 32.18 -16.37
N LYS A 138 24.80 31.72 -17.57
CA LYS A 138 26.09 31.08 -17.86
C LYS A 138 27.29 32.02 -17.75
N LYS A 139 27.04 33.34 -17.60
CA LYS A 139 28.04 34.38 -17.54
C LYS A 139 28.17 35.09 -16.20
N ILE A 140 27.32 34.71 -15.24
CA ILE A 140 27.32 35.29 -13.90
C ILE A 140 27.46 34.17 -12.86
N TRP A 141 27.86 34.54 -11.65
CA TRP A 141 27.83 33.61 -10.56
C TRP A 141 26.38 33.30 -10.15
N VAL A 142 26.06 32.03 -9.92
CA VAL A 142 24.76 31.55 -9.43
C VAL A 142 25.00 30.56 -8.29
N PRO A 143 24.23 30.60 -7.20
CA PRO A 143 24.32 29.59 -6.15
C PRO A 143 24.11 28.17 -6.71
N ASP A 144 24.95 27.24 -6.31
CA ASP A 144 24.99 25.85 -6.78
C ASP A 144 24.08 24.91 -5.99
N VAL A 145 22.86 25.34 -5.75
CA VAL A 145 21.89 24.55 -4.96
C VAL A 145 21.45 23.32 -5.72
N PHE A 146 21.51 22.17 -5.06
CA PHE A 146 21.06 20.89 -5.59
C PHE A 146 20.10 20.18 -4.64
N PHE A 147 19.40 19.14 -5.12
CA PHE A 147 18.52 18.29 -4.33
C PHE A 147 19.27 17.04 -3.88
N VAL A 148 19.43 16.88 -2.57
CA VAL A 148 20.35 15.89 -1.96
C VAL A 148 20.03 14.45 -2.35
N HIS A 149 18.78 14.05 -2.30
CA HIS A 149 18.36 12.68 -2.60
C HIS A 149 17.65 12.55 -3.96
N SER A 150 17.96 13.46 -4.91
CA SER A 150 17.36 13.37 -6.24
C SER A 150 17.94 12.22 -7.04
N LYS A 151 17.06 11.41 -7.63
CA LYS A 151 17.40 10.37 -8.61
C LYS A 151 17.50 10.94 -10.01
N ARG A 152 16.59 11.86 -10.34
CA ARG A 152 16.49 12.53 -11.63
C ARG A 152 15.91 13.91 -11.45
N SER A 153 16.43 14.88 -12.18
CA SER A 153 15.87 16.22 -12.26
C SER A 153 16.07 16.80 -13.64
N PHE A 154 15.13 17.62 -14.09
CA PHE A 154 15.26 18.35 -15.34
C PHE A 154 14.55 19.69 -15.27
N ILE A 155 15.12 20.68 -15.95
CA ILE A 155 14.51 22.00 -16.13
C ILE A 155 13.61 21.93 -17.35
N HIS A 156 12.40 22.49 -17.25
CA HIS A 156 11.48 22.56 -18.39
C HIS A 156 12.01 23.54 -19.44
N ASP A 157 12.02 23.13 -20.70
CA ASP A 157 12.63 23.85 -21.82
C ASP A 157 11.68 24.15 -23.00
N THR A 158 10.39 23.96 -22.81
CA THR A 158 9.38 24.25 -23.84
C THR A 158 8.75 25.62 -23.60
N THR A 159 8.80 26.53 -24.53
CA THR A 159 9.44 26.62 -25.84
C THR A 159 10.92 27.03 -25.78
N VAL A 160 11.36 27.51 -24.64
CA VAL A 160 12.74 27.87 -24.23
C VAL A 160 12.88 27.47 -22.77
N GLU A 161 14.13 27.38 -22.27
CA GLU A 161 14.38 27.09 -20.86
C GLU A 161 13.53 27.99 -19.95
N ASN A 162 12.72 27.38 -19.04
CA ASN A 162 11.82 28.10 -18.14
C ASN A 162 12.60 28.71 -16.97
N ILE A 163 13.47 29.64 -17.30
CA ILE A 163 14.40 30.32 -16.41
C ILE A 163 14.13 31.83 -16.47
N MET A 164 14.09 32.48 -15.33
CA MET A 164 13.97 33.93 -15.20
C MET A 164 15.12 34.47 -14.37
N LEU A 165 15.87 35.40 -14.95
CA LEU A 165 16.84 36.18 -14.22
C LEU A 165 16.35 37.62 -14.11
N ARG A 166 16.22 38.14 -12.90
CA ARG A 166 15.87 39.54 -12.64
C ARG A 166 16.90 40.15 -11.73
N VAL A 167 17.49 41.27 -12.20
CA VAL A 167 18.48 42.03 -11.46
C VAL A 167 17.89 43.40 -11.07
N TYR A 168 18.14 43.78 -9.84
CA TYR A 168 17.73 45.07 -9.29
C TYR A 168 18.90 46.05 -9.33
N PRO A 169 18.64 47.38 -9.36
CA PRO A 169 19.69 48.38 -9.43
C PRO A 169 20.70 48.32 -8.28
N ASP A 170 20.28 47.86 -7.13
CA ASP A 170 21.06 47.68 -5.90
C ASP A 170 21.94 46.42 -5.87
N GLY A 171 21.95 45.66 -6.96
CA GLY A 171 22.68 44.41 -7.06
C GLY A 171 21.95 43.19 -6.49
N ASN A 172 20.69 43.34 -6.03
CA ASN A 172 19.88 42.16 -5.66
C ASN A 172 19.49 41.38 -6.90
N VAL A 173 19.62 40.09 -6.84
CA VAL A 173 19.31 39.15 -7.94
C VAL A 173 18.19 38.22 -7.53
N LEU A 174 17.21 38.04 -8.40
CA LEU A 174 16.18 37.02 -8.31
C LEU A 174 16.38 36.07 -9.51
N PHE A 175 16.69 34.84 -9.20
CA PHE A 175 16.75 33.73 -10.14
C PHE A 175 15.62 32.74 -9.87
N SER A 176 14.83 32.45 -10.88
CA SER A 176 13.71 31.53 -10.78
C SER A 176 13.77 30.53 -11.91
N LEU A 177 13.56 29.24 -11.57
CA LEU A 177 13.49 28.15 -12.55
C LEU A 177 12.30 27.25 -12.25
N ARG A 178 11.74 26.66 -13.31
CA ARG A 178 10.73 25.60 -13.21
C ARG A 178 11.43 24.27 -13.43
N ILE A 179 11.35 23.39 -12.43
CA ILE A 179 12.06 22.11 -12.40
C ILE A 179 11.15 20.99 -11.94
N THR A 180 11.31 19.82 -12.55
CA THR A 180 10.73 18.57 -12.05
C THR A 180 11.84 17.73 -11.44
N VAL A 181 11.60 17.25 -10.22
CA VAL A 181 12.56 16.47 -9.43
C VAL A 181 11.91 15.18 -8.99
N SER A 182 12.56 14.04 -9.28
CA SER A 182 12.29 12.77 -8.64
C SER A 182 13.28 12.57 -7.51
N ALA A 183 12.79 12.45 -6.29
CA ALA A 183 13.61 12.28 -5.08
C ALA A 183 13.21 11.07 -4.28
N MET A 184 14.16 10.51 -3.55
CA MET A 184 13.92 9.36 -2.68
C MET A 184 13.06 9.77 -1.48
N CYS A 185 12.13 8.88 -1.11
CA CYS A 185 11.40 8.94 0.15
C CYS A 185 11.47 7.56 0.81
N PHE A 186 12.03 7.49 2.00
CA PHE A 186 12.05 6.25 2.79
C PHE A 186 10.68 6.01 3.40
N MET A 187 9.91 5.12 2.76
CA MET A 187 8.53 4.82 3.13
C MET A 187 8.49 3.63 4.09
N ASP A 188 7.62 3.69 5.10
CA ASP A 188 7.32 2.58 6.01
C ASP A 188 5.91 2.04 5.75
N PHE A 189 5.82 0.79 5.31
CA PHE A 189 4.58 0.10 4.98
C PHE A 189 4.09 -0.85 6.09
N SER A 190 4.65 -0.78 7.30
CA SER A 190 4.27 -1.65 8.41
C SER A 190 2.78 -1.58 8.73
N ARG A 191 2.16 -0.40 8.59
CA ARG A 191 0.73 -0.15 8.79
C ARG A 191 -0.10 -0.14 7.51
N PHE A 192 0.51 -0.44 6.38
CA PHE A 192 -0.20 -0.41 5.10
C PHE A 192 -1.53 -1.19 5.13
N PRO A 193 -2.66 -0.65 4.61
CA PRO A 193 -2.88 0.63 3.91
C PRO A 193 -3.30 1.80 4.83
N LEU A 194 -3.16 1.67 6.13
CA LEU A 194 -3.48 2.68 7.15
C LEU A 194 -2.26 3.54 7.50
N ASP A 195 -1.37 3.72 6.53
CA ASP A 195 -0.08 4.37 6.67
C ASP A 195 -0.14 5.86 6.35
N THR A 196 0.71 6.62 7.05
CA THR A 196 1.06 8.00 6.71
C THR A 196 2.55 8.03 6.41
N GLN A 197 2.92 8.51 5.23
CA GLN A 197 4.31 8.58 4.78
C GLN A 197 4.84 10.01 4.97
N ASN A 198 5.98 10.13 5.62
CA ASN A 198 6.66 11.40 5.80
C ASN A 198 7.81 11.47 4.81
N CYS A 199 7.67 12.34 3.83
CA CYS A 199 8.69 12.58 2.81
C CYS A 199 9.29 13.98 2.98
N SER A 200 10.55 14.13 2.58
CA SER A 200 11.22 15.42 2.55
C SER A 200 11.97 15.60 1.23
N LEU A 201 11.91 16.80 0.69
CA LEU A 201 12.79 17.24 -0.39
C LEU A 201 13.85 18.14 0.22
N GLU A 202 15.12 17.81 0.06
CA GLU A 202 16.24 18.45 0.71
C GLU A 202 17.06 19.25 -0.29
N LEU A 203 17.37 20.52 0.05
CA LEU A 203 18.16 21.44 -0.75
C LEU A 203 19.44 21.80 -0.01
N GLU A 204 20.57 21.74 -0.71
CA GLU A 204 21.90 22.02 -0.16
C GLU A 204 22.79 22.62 -1.25
N SER A 205 23.86 23.34 -0.89
CA SER A 205 24.92 23.71 -1.83
C SER A 205 25.88 22.54 -1.98
N TYR A 206 26.37 22.29 -3.19
CA TYR A 206 27.33 21.22 -3.47
C TYR A 206 28.76 21.62 -3.11
N ALA A 207 29.19 22.85 -3.53
CA ALA A 207 30.58 23.31 -3.38
C ALA A 207 30.82 24.16 -2.13
N TYR A 208 29.78 24.91 -1.68
CA TYR A 208 29.95 25.92 -0.64
C TYR A 208 29.46 25.42 0.72
N ASN A 209 30.37 25.34 1.70
CA ASN A 209 30.05 25.02 3.10
C ASN A 209 29.39 26.21 3.83
N GLU A 210 29.14 26.08 5.13
CA GLU A 210 28.54 27.11 5.97
C GLU A 210 29.37 28.41 6.06
N ASP A 211 30.71 28.33 5.91
CA ASP A 211 31.61 29.48 5.94
C ASP A 211 31.52 30.33 4.67
N ASP A 212 31.09 29.76 3.56
CA ASP A 212 31.04 30.42 2.26
C ASP A 212 29.64 30.82 1.83
N LEU A 213 28.62 30.02 2.15
CA LEU A 213 27.24 30.24 1.68
C LEU A 213 26.25 29.86 2.79
N MET A 214 25.32 30.76 3.09
CA MET A 214 24.26 30.56 4.07
C MET A 214 22.91 30.45 3.37
N LEU A 215 22.35 29.23 3.29
CA LEU A 215 21.00 29.00 2.79
C LEU A 215 19.95 29.26 3.89
N TYR A 216 18.90 29.99 3.54
CA TYR A 216 17.78 30.23 4.46
C TYR A 216 16.47 30.42 3.70
N TRP A 217 15.36 30.16 4.38
CA TRP A 217 14.02 30.43 3.85
C TRP A 217 13.75 31.93 3.85
N LYS A 218 13.56 32.53 2.67
CA LYS A 218 13.47 34.00 2.48
C LYS A 218 12.38 34.65 3.32
N HIS A 219 11.23 34.01 3.44
CA HIS A 219 10.06 34.50 4.15
C HIS A 219 9.65 33.54 5.30
N GLY A 220 10.60 32.74 5.83
CA GLY A 220 10.33 31.71 6.81
C GLY A 220 9.33 30.68 6.29
N ASN A 221 8.32 30.35 7.08
CA ASN A 221 7.30 29.36 6.68
C ASN A 221 6.46 29.75 5.45
N LYS A 222 6.46 31.05 5.05
CA LYS A 222 5.76 31.53 3.86
C LYS A 222 6.60 31.37 2.58
N SER A 223 7.84 30.95 2.69
CA SER A 223 8.71 30.66 1.55
C SER A 223 8.27 29.41 0.80
N LEU A 224 7.47 28.56 1.45
CA LEU A 224 6.88 27.39 0.85
C LEU A 224 5.41 27.68 0.55
N SER A 225 5.05 27.63 -0.71
CA SER A 225 3.67 27.79 -1.18
C SER A 225 3.29 26.62 -2.07
N THR A 226 2.04 26.23 -2.00
CA THR A 226 1.45 25.16 -2.81
C THR A 226 0.37 25.75 -3.71
N ASP A 227 0.17 25.17 -4.87
CA ASP A 227 -1.00 25.48 -5.68
C ASP A 227 -2.25 24.91 -4.99
N GLU A 228 -3.39 25.63 -5.07
CA GLU A 228 -4.65 25.24 -4.42
C GLU A 228 -5.26 23.95 -5.00
N HIS A 229 -4.74 23.47 -6.12
CA HIS A 229 -5.29 22.33 -6.88
C HIS A 229 -4.43 21.05 -6.83
N ILE A 230 -3.46 20.96 -5.91
CA ILE A 230 -2.69 19.72 -5.78
C ILE A 230 -3.60 18.62 -5.28
N SER A 231 -3.91 17.67 -6.16
CA SER A 231 -4.74 16.50 -5.86
C SER A 231 -3.99 15.23 -6.26
N LEU A 232 -3.85 14.32 -5.30
CA LEU A 232 -3.24 13.00 -5.51
C LEU A 232 -4.34 11.95 -5.56
N SER A 233 -4.19 10.95 -6.44
CA SER A 233 -5.19 9.90 -6.63
C SER A 233 -5.28 8.94 -5.43
N GLN A 234 -4.15 8.65 -4.78
CA GLN A 234 -4.06 7.66 -3.70
C GLN A 234 -3.79 8.27 -2.33
N PHE A 235 -3.30 9.52 -2.28
CA PHE A 235 -2.93 10.19 -1.04
C PHE A 235 -3.60 11.55 -0.94
N PHE A 236 -3.70 12.05 0.27
CA PHE A 236 -3.92 13.46 0.54
C PHE A 236 -2.77 14.00 1.37
N ILE A 237 -2.44 15.27 1.14
CA ILE A 237 -1.38 15.95 1.86
C ILE A 237 -1.97 16.45 3.18
N GLU A 238 -1.48 15.93 4.29
CA GLU A 238 -1.95 16.28 5.63
C GLU A 238 -1.21 17.50 6.18
N GLU A 239 0.10 17.55 5.95
CA GLU A 239 0.96 18.64 6.39
C GLU A 239 1.96 18.99 5.30
N PHE A 240 2.28 20.28 5.19
CA PHE A 240 3.31 20.80 4.30
C PHE A 240 4.08 21.87 5.05
N SER A 241 5.35 21.63 5.34
CA SER A 241 6.16 22.53 6.19
C SER A 241 7.58 22.70 5.68
N ALA A 242 8.15 23.87 5.97
CA ALA A 242 9.54 24.19 5.66
C ALA A 242 10.37 24.19 6.96
N SER A 243 11.51 23.53 6.93
CA SER A 243 12.46 23.54 8.04
C SER A 243 13.89 23.72 7.54
N SER A 244 14.82 24.01 8.42
CA SER A 244 16.24 24.19 8.11
C SER A 244 17.09 23.45 9.14
N GLY A 245 18.25 22.98 8.71
CA GLY A 245 19.22 22.29 9.55
C GLY A 245 20.62 22.37 8.98
N LEU A 246 21.54 21.67 9.61
CA LEU A 246 22.92 21.56 9.19
C LEU A 246 23.23 20.09 8.89
N ALA A 247 23.98 19.85 7.83
CA ALA A 247 24.54 18.55 7.48
C ALA A 247 26.06 18.58 7.69
N PHE A 248 26.60 17.55 8.31
CA PHE A 248 28.04 17.43 8.54
C PHE A 248 28.65 16.34 7.66
N TYR A 249 29.68 16.73 6.92
CA TYR A 249 30.51 15.80 6.17
C TYR A 249 31.93 15.82 6.71
N SER A 250 32.47 14.65 7.02
CA SER A 250 33.78 14.53 7.67
C SER A 250 34.95 15.11 6.87
N SER A 251 34.81 15.21 5.55
CA SER A 251 35.87 15.73 4.64
C SER A 251 35.75 17.23 4.35
N THR A 252 34.55 17.81 4.38
CA THR A 252 34.28 19.15 3.86
C THR A 252 33.61 20.09 4.87
N GLY A 253 33.16 19.58 6.03
CA GLY A 253 32.62 20.37 7.12
C GLY A 253 31.09 20.46 7.12
N TRP A 254 30.58 21.57 7.61
CA TRP A 254 29.15 21.82 7.79
C TRP A 254 28.53 22.50 6.58
N TYR A 255 27.31 22.06 6.22
CA TYR A 255 26.52 22.61 5.13
C TYR A 255 25.13 23.00 5.60
N ASN A 256 24.63 24.13 5.12
CA ASN A 256 23.25 24.56 5.35
C ASN A 256 22.31 23.72 4.50
N ARG A 257 21.33 23.06 5.13
CA ARG A 257 20.33 22.24 4.45
C ARG A 257 18.93 22.76 4.74
N LEU A 258 18.15 22.89 3.69
CA LEU A 258 16.73 23.24 3.77
C LEU A 258 15.87 22.02 3.46
N PHE A 259 14.78 21.85 4.24
CA PHE A 259 13.88 20.71 4.10
C PHE A 259 12.48 21.22 3.75
N ILE A 260 11.88 20.59 2.76
CA ILE A 260 10.47 20.69 2.44
C ILE A 260 9.85 19.39 2.90
N ASN A 261 9.15 19.40 4.04
CA ASN A 261 8.55 18.22 4.65
C ASN A 261 7.08 18.16 4.28
N PHE A 262 6.60 16.98 3.97
CA PHE A 262 5.18 16.73 3.71
C PHE A 262 4.76 15.35 4.20
N ALA A 263 3.59 15.31 4.82
CA ALA A 263 2.96 14.11 5.30
C ALA A 263 1.87 13.69 4.30
N LEU A 264 2.00 12.47 3.80
CA LEU A 264 1.10 11.86 2.82
C LEU A 264 0.29 10.78 3.51
N ARG A 265 -0.99 11.00 3.67
CA ARG A 265 -1.91 10.00 4.20
C ARG A 265 -2.67 9.31 3.09
N ARG A 266 -2.72 7.97 3.15
CA ARG A 266 -3.32 7.15 2.10
C ARG A 266 -4.84 7.16 2.16
N HIS A 267 -5.49 7.14 0.98
CA HIS A 267 -6.91 6.91 0.82
C HIS A 267 -7.23 5.42 1.01
N ILE A 268 -7.74 5.05 2.16
CA ILE A 268 -7.96 3.63 2.53
C ILE A 268 -9.19 3.01 1.87
N PHE A 269 -10.17 3.82 1.45
CA PHE A 269 -11.47 3.32 0.97
C PHE A 269 -11.32 2.32 -0.18
N PHE A 270 -10.41 2.58 -1.10
CA PHE A 270 -10.12 1.69 -2.22
C PHE A 270 -9.67 0.30 -1.73
N PHE A 271 -8.73 0.27 -0.78
CA PHE A 271 -8.18 -0.99 -0.25
C PHE A 271 -9.20 -1.77 0.58
N VAL A 272 -10.01 -1.06 1.37
CA VAL A 272 -11.10 -1.68 2.12
C VAL A 272 -12.08 -2.36 1.17
N LEU A 273 -12.48 -1.68 0.11
CA LEU A 273 -13.44 -2.22 -0.86
C LEU A 273 -12.84 -3.38 -1.68
N GLN A 274 -11.58 -3.29 -2.09
CA GLN A 274 -10.97 -4.24 -3.01
C GLN A 274 -10.30 -5.43 -2.34
N SER A 275 -9.75 -5.27 -1.13
CA SER A 275 -8.99 -6.33 -0.45
C SER A 275 -9.69 -6.87 0.78
N TYR A 276 -10.07 -6.02 1.72
CA TYR A 276 -10.64 -6.45 3.00
C TYR A 276 -12.06 -7.01 2.85
N PHE A 277 -12.91 -6.33 2.09
CA PHE A 277 -14.28 -6.75 1.89
C PHE A 277 -14.40 -8.09 1.17
N PRO A 278 -13.72 -8.36 0.03
CA PRO A 278 -13.74 -9.67 -0.61
C PRO A 278 -13.16 -10.77 0.28
N ALA A 279 -12.08 -10.51 1.00
CA ALA A 279 -11.50 -11.49 1.93
C ALA A 279 -12.50 -11.88 3.03
N MET A 280 -13.19 -10.90 3.63
CA MET A 280 -14.24 -11.13 4.62
C MET A 280 -15.40 -11.94 4.04
N LEU A 281 -15.84 -11.63 2.81
CA LEU A 281 -16.90 -12.39 2.13
C LEU A 281 -16.50 -13.85 1.90
N MET A 282 -15.23 -14.11 1.53
CA MET A 282 -14.74 -15.48 1.37
C MET A 282 -14.73 -16.26 2.68
N VAL A 283 -14.36 -15.63 3.79
CA VAL A 283 -14.45 -16.25 5.12
C VAL A 283 -15.90 -16.57 5.47
N MET A 284 -16.84 -15.64 5.24
CA MET A 284 -18.27 -15.88 5.48
C MET A 284 -18.82 -16.99 4.57
N LEU A 285 -18.40 -17.03 3.31
CA LEU A 285 -18.81 -18.08 2.37
C LEU A 285 -18.31 -19.46 2.82
N SER A 286 -17.09 -19.54 3.37
CA SER A 286 -16.56 -20.79 3.89
C SER A 286 -17.42 -21.36 5.03
N TRP A 287 -18.06 -20.50 5.83
CA TRP A 287 -18.95 -20.95 6.92
C TRP A 287 -20.30 -21.50 6.44
N VAL A 288 -20.69 -21.18 5.20
CA VAL A 288 -21.90 -21.79 4.62
C VAL A 288 -21.78 -23.31 4.58
N SER A 289 -20.55 -23.84 4.47
CA SER A 289 -20.29 -25.28 4.54
C SER A 289 -20.85 -25.94 5.79
N PHE A 290 -20.87 -25.25 6.95
CA PHE A 290 -21.39 -25.78 8.21
C PHE A 290 -22.92 -25.96 8.22
N TRP A 291 -23.65 -25.32 7.30
CA TRP A 291 -25.10 -25.38 7.18
C TRP A 291 -25.55 -26.40 6.13
N ILE A 292 -24.64 -26.83 5.23
CA ILE A 292 -24.92 -27.86 4.22
C ILE A 292 -24.97 -29.23 4.89
N ASP A 293 -25.87 -30.10 4.44
CA ASP A 293 -25.99 -31.47 4.98
C ASP A 293 -24.64 -32.21 4.83
N ARG A 294 -24.29 -32.99 5.87
CA ARG A 294 -23.04 -33.77 5.95
C ARG A 294 -22.91 -34.80 4.83
N ARG A 295 -24.06 -35.33 4.36
CA ARG A 295 -24.09 -36.32 3.28
C ARG A 295 -23.76 -35.71 1.89
N ALA A 296 -23.84 -34.41 1.74
CA ALA A 296 -23.52 -33.73 0.51
C ALA A 296 -22.00 -33.49 0.40
N VAL A 297 -21.21 -34.56 0.39
CA VAL A 297 -19.74 -34.52 0.35
C VAL A 297 -19.20 -33.69 -0.81
N PRO A 298 -19.65 -33.92 -2.08
CA PRO A 298 -19.13 -33.15 -3.22
C PRO A 298 -19.36 -31.65 -3.09
N ALA A 299 -20.50 -31.23 -2.57
CA ALA A 299 -20.83 -29.81 -2.43
C ALA A 299 -19.96 -29.11 -1.38
N ARG A 300 -19.68 -29.73 -0.25
CA ARG A 300 -18.80 -29.18 0.79
C ARG A 300 -17.35 -29.13 0.36
N VAL A 301 -16.86 -30.16 -0.33
CA VAL A 301 -15.48 -30.21 -0.85
C VAL A 301 -15.28 -29.14 -1.92
N SER A 302 -16.17 -29.04 -2.90
CA SER A 302 -16.05 -28.04 -3.95
C SER A 302 -16.07 -26.60 -3.38
N LEU A 303 -16.96 -26.32 -2.42
CA LEU A 303 -17.03 -25.02 -1.74
C LEU A 303 -15.73 -24.72 -0.99
N GLY A 304 -15.17 -25.70 -0.25
CA GLY A 304 -13.92 -25.54 0.50
C GLY A 304 -12.74 -25.26 -0.42
N ILE A 305 -12.58 -26.05 -1.50
CA ILE A 305 -11.48 -25.86 -2.45
C ILE A 305 -11.60 -24.50 -3.16
N THR A 306 -12.79 -24.15 -3.63
CA THR A 306 -12.99 -22.86 -4.35
C THR A 306 -12.72 -21.67 -3.42
N THR A 307 -13.13 -21.69 -2.16
CA THR A 307 -12.86 -20.60 -1.21
C THR A 307 -11.37 -20.47 -0.89
N VAL A 308 -10.63 -21.59 -0.73
CA VAL A 308 -9.19 -21.59 -0.50
C VAL A 308 -8.45 -21.03 -1.73
N LEU A 309 -8.79 -21.50 -2.94
CA LEU A 309 -8.16 -21.02 -4.18
C LEU A 309 -8.45 -19.55 -4.41
N THR A 310 -9.69 -19.10 -4.24
CA THR A 310 -10.05 -17.69 -4.41
C THR A 310 -9.33 -16.80 -3.39
N MET A 311 -9.23 -17.24 -2.13
CA MET A 311 -8.48 -16.49 -1.11
C MET A 311 -6.99 -16.41 -1.45
N SER A 312 -6.41 -17.49 -1.96
CA SER A 312 -5.03 -17.51 -2.46
C SER A 312 -4.81 -16.53 -3.61
N THR A 313 -5.75 -16.44 -4.58
CA THR A 313 -5.66 -15.47 -5.67
C THR A 313 -5.78 -14.02 -5.19
N ILE A 314 -6.63 -13.74 -4.19
CA ILE A 314 -6.70 -12.41 -3.57
C ILE A 314 -5.35 -12.04 -2.93
N MET A 315 -4.76 -12.96 -2.16
CA MET A 315 -3.46 -12.73 -1.53
C MET A 315 -2.36 -12.44 -2.56
N THR A 316 -2.31 -13.23 -3.63
CA THR A 316 -1.33 -13.06 -4.72
C THR A 316 -1.54 -11.72 -5.43
N GLY A 317 -2.78 -11.34 -5.72
CA GLY A 317 -3.12 -10.08 -6.37
C GLY A 317 -2.71 -8.85 -5.53
N VAL A 318 -2.97 -8.88 -4.23
CA VAL A 318 -2.55 -7.82 -3.31
C VAL A 318 -1.02 -7.76 -3.23
N SER A 319 -0.34 -8.90 -3.13
CA SER A 319 1.13 -8.94 -3.06
C SER A 319 1.80 -8.44 -4.33
N ALA A 320 1.21 -8.68 -5.51
CA ALA A 320 1.76 -8.25 -6.79
C ALA A 320 1.65 -6.73 -7.01
N SER A 321 0.69 -6.06 -6.39
CA SER A 321 0.48 -4.61 -6.52
C SER A 321 1.33 -3.77 -5.56
N MET A 322 2.18 -4.39 -4.74
CA MET A 322 2.93 -3.72 -3.68
C MET A 322 4.43 -3.94 -3.79
N PRO A 323 5.25 -3.02 -3.21
CA PRO A 323 6.68 -3.23 -3.10
C PRO A 323 6.99 -4.48 -2.26
N GLN A 324 8.03 -5.21 -2.69
CA GLN A 324 8.52 -6.36 -1.94
C GLN A 324 9.37 -5.87 -0.77
N VAL A 325 8.76 -5.82 0.41
CA VAL A 325 9.45 -5.47 1.66
C VAL A 325 9.68 -6.71 2.52
N SER A 326 10.74 -6.71 3.31
CA SER A 326 11.16 -7.85 4.15
C SER A 326 10.37 -7.99 5.45
N TYR A 327 9.49 -7.06 5.77
CA TYR A 327 8.68 -7.06 6.98
C TYR A 327 7.19 -7.28 6.67
N ILE A 328 6.44 -7.72 7.69
CA ILE A 328 5.02 -8.03 7.57
C ILE A 328 4.21 -6.73 7.61
N LYS A 329 3.33 -6.54 6.63
CA LYS A 329 2.39 -5.40 6.57
C LYS A 329 1.08 -5.72 7.30
N ALA A 330 0.36 -4.70 7.76
CA ALA A 330 -0.93 -4.89 8.41
C ALA A 330 -1.93 -5.67 7.53
N VAL A 331 -2.00 -5.38 6.25
CA VAL A 331 -2.86 -6.12 5.30
C VAL A 331 -2.49 -7.60 5.21
N ASP A 332 -1.19 -7.94 5.27
CA ASP A 332 -0.75 -9.33 5.19
C ASP A 332 -1.24 -10.12 6.41
N VAL A 333 -1.15 -9.53 7.62
CA VAL A 333 -1.69 -10.14 8.84
C VAL A 333 -3.17 -10.46 8.68
N TYR A 334 -3.96 -9.50 8.17
CA TYR A 334 -5.39 -9.70 7.97
C TYR A 334 -5.69 -10.82 6.98
N LEU A 335 -5.01 -10.82 5.83
CA LEU A 335 -5.20 -11.81 4.77
C LEU A 335 -4.75 -13.21 5.22
N TRP A 336 -3.61 -13.33 5.90
CA TRP A 336 -3.13 -14.62 6.42
C TRP A 336 -4.05 -15.20 7.49
N ILE A 337 -4.56 -14.39 8.40
CA ILE A 337 -5.51 -14.86 9.42
C ILE A 337 -6.84 -15.25 8.74
N SER A 338 -7.33 -14.46 7.80
CA SER A 338 -8.53 -14.80 7.03
C SER A 338 -8.37 -16.12 6.25
N PHE A 339 -7.22 -16.31 5.62
CA PHE A 339 -6.87 -17.57 4.96
C PHE A 339 -6.86 -18.75 5.92
N LEU A 340 -6.30 -18.57 7.13
CA LEU A 340 -6.29 -19.59 8.15
C LEU A 340 -7.71 -20.00 8.56
N PHE A 341 -8.64 -19.05 8.71
CA PHE A 341 -10.06 -19.36 9.01
C PHE A 341 -10.72 -20.18 7.90
N VAL A 342 -10.48 -19.83 6.63
CA VAL A 342 -10.98 -20.60 5.47
C VAL A 342 -10.38 -22.01 5.48
N PHE A 343 -9.07 -22.14 5.70
CA PHE A 343 -8.38 -23.42 5.74
C PHE A 343 -8.86 -24.31 6.90
N LEU A 344 -9.04 -23.74 8.10
CA LEU A 344 -9.56 -24.44 9.25
C LEU A 344 -11.00 -24.95 9.04
N SER A 345 -11.83 -24.25 8.27
CA SER A 345 -13.16 -24.73 7.93
C SER A 345 -13.13 -25.99 7.05
N VAL A 346 -12.12 -26.11 6.19
CA VAL A 346 -11.92 -27.33 5.37
C VAL A 346 -11.43 -28.49 6.24
N ILE A 347 -10.51 -28.23 7.17
CA ILE A 347 -10.03 -29.25 8.13
C ILE A 347 -11.17 -29.75 9.01
N GLU A 348 -12.01 -28.84 9.50
CA GLU A 348 -13.18 -29.18 10.30
C GLU A 348 -14.09 -30.14 9.53
N TYR A 349 -14.39 -29.80 8.29
CA TYR A 349 -15.19 -30.68 7.42
C TYR A 349 -14.55 -32.06 7.24
N ALA A 350 -13.24 -32.14 6.97
CA ALA A 350 -12.55 -33.43 6.83
C ALA A 350 -12.64 -34.27 8.11
N ALA A 351 -12.53 -33.63 9.29
CA ALA A 351 -12.65 -34.28 10.59
C ALA A 351 -14.10 -34.82 10.81
N VAL A 352 -15.10 -34.00 10.51
CA VAL A 352 -16.52 -34.39 10.64
C VAL A 352 -16.85 -35.57 9.71
N ASN A 353 -16.39 -35.52 8.44
CA ASN A 353 -16.62 -36.61 7.50
C ASN A 353 -15.95 -37.91 7.95
N TYR A 354 -14.73 -37.87 8.42
CA TYR A 354 -14.02 -39.04 8.97
C TYR A 354 -14.75 -39.64 10.15
N LEU A 355 -15.18 -38.81 11.09
CA LEU A 355 -15.93 -39.28 12.28
C LEU A 355 -17.29 -39.91 11.93
N THR A 356 -17.99 -39.29 10.96
CA THR A 356 -19.30 -39.84 10.47
C THR A 356 -19.09 -41.18 9.81
N THR A 357 -18.08 -41.34 8.96
CA THR A 357 -17.78 -42.65 8.33
C THR A 357 -17.45 -43.74 9.36
N ILE A 358 -16.70 -43.43 10.42
CA ILE A 358 -16.39 -44.36 11.50
C ILE A 358 -17.69 -44.78 12.22
N GLU A 359 -18.57 -43.83 12.47
CA GLU A 359 -19.84 -44.08 13.18
C GLU A 359 -20.76 -44.97 12.35
N GLU A 360 -20.92 -44.71 11.06
CA GLU A 360 -21.70 -45.55 10.13
C GLU A 360 -21.16 -46.97 10.07
N ARG A 361 -19.84 -47.15 9.97
CA ARG A 361 -19.20 -48.47 10.02
C ARG A 361 -19.48 -49.22 11.35
N LYS A 362 -19.51 -48.50 12.46
CA LYS A 362 -19.85 -49.09 13.80
C LYS A 362 -21.31 -49.47 13.88
N GLN A 363 -22.22 -48.66 13.34
CA GLN A 363 -23.67 -48.96 13.31
C GLN A 363 -23.97 -50.17 12.44
N LEU A 364 -23.34 -50.26 11.26
CA LEU A 364 -23.43 -51.42 10.38
C LEU A 364 -22.92 -52.70 11.06
N LYS A 365 -21.78 -52.64 11.75
CA LYS A 365 -21.30 -53.78 12.55
C LYS A 365 -22.25 -54.20 13.71
N LYS A 366 -22.96 -53.24 14.32
CA LYS A 366 -23.97 -53.54 15.36
C LYS A 366 -25.25 -54.15 14.77
N ARG A 367 -25.72 -53.63 13.61
CA ARG A 367 -26.90 -54.19 12.90
C ARG A 367 -26.60 -55.57 12.35
N GLY A 368 -25.40 -55.84 11.80
CA GLY A 368 -24.99 -57.14 11.35
C GLY A 368 -24.83 -58.20 12.47
N LYS A 369 -24.54 -57.78 13.73
CA LYS A 369 -24.54 -58.68 14.90
C LYS A 369 -25.94 -58.97 15.44
N ALA A 370 -26.90 -58.07 15.21
CA ALA A 370 -28.30 -58.25 15.64
C ALA A 370 -29.14 -59.06 14.64
N SER A 371 -28.76 -59.09 13.36
CA SER A 371 -29.35 -59.88 12.30
C SER A 371 -28.39 -61.00 11.96
N GLY A 372 -28.58 -62.18 12.46
CA GLY A 372 -27.69 -63.35 12.25
C GLY A 372 -27.64 -63.90 10.82
N MET A 373 -27.83 -63.06 9.83
CA MET A 373 -27.79 -63.45 8.40
C MET A 373 -27.00 -62.37 7.63
N TYR A 374 -25.71 -62.58 7.45
CA TYR A 374 -24.90 -61.84 6.50
C TYR A 374 -25.21 -62.31 5.08
N SER A 375 -25.93 -61.53 4.30
CA SER A 375 -25.88 -61.68 2.85
C SER A 375 -24.52 -61.14 2.38
N MET A 376 -23.73 -61.96 1.71
CA MET A 376 -22.44 -61.59 1.15
C MET A 376 -22.53 -60.49 0.09
N ASP A 377 -23.72 -60.29 -0.49
CA ASP A 377 -23.98 -59.27 -1.53
C ASP A 377 -23.86 -57.81 -1.03
N ALA A 378 -24.07 -57.58 0.29
CA ALA A 378 -23.96 -56.23 0.83
C ALA A 378 -22.50 -55.75 1.02
N VAL A 379 -21.56 -56.67 1.08
CA VAL A 379 -20.12 -56.34 1.19
C VAL A 379 -19.51 -56.01 -0.17
N GLN A 380 -20.03 -56.64 -1.22
CA GLN A 380 -19.57 -56.41 -2.57
C GLN A 380 -20.08 -55.10 -3.16
N ALA A 381 -21.31 -54.68 -2.83
CA ALA A 381 -21.85 -53.36 -3.22
C ALA A 381 -21.11 -52.17 -2.64
N MET A 382 -20.49 -52.30 -1.45
CA MET A 382 -19.70 -51.20 -0.86
C MET A 382 -18.28 -51.07 -1.38
N ALA A 383 -17.75 -52.09 -2.08
CA ALA A 383 -16.45 -52.04 -2.74
C ALA A 383 -16.51 -51.36 -4.10
N PHE A 384 -17.67 -51.25 -4.70
CA PHE A 384 -17.86 -50.71 -6.06
C PHE A 384 -18.15 -49.21 -6.09
N ASP A 385 -18.50 -48.60 -4.98
CA ASP A 385 -18.84 -47.16 -4.92
C ASP A 385 -17.61 -46.24 -4.84
N GLY A 386 -16.40 -46.78 -5.01
CA GLY A 386 -15.12 -46.06 -4.96
C GLY A 386 -14.41 -45.95 -6.33
N CYS A 387 -14.98 -46.51 -7.38
CA CYS A 387 -14.42 -46.36 -8.73
C CYS A 387 -15.07 -45.16 -9.42
N TYR A 388 -14.33 -44.08 -9.55
CA TYR A 388 -14.62 -43.01 -10.49
C TYR A 388 -14.67 -43.56 -11.91
N HIS A 389 -15.79 -43.36 -12.59
CA HIS A 389 -15.95 -43.62 -14.00
C HIS A 389 -15.52 -42.34 -14.75
N ASP A 390 -14.28 -42.30 -15.22
CA ASP A 390 -13.88 -41.40 -16.28
C ASP A 390 -14.45 -41.97 -17.60
N THR A 391 -15.44 -41.30 -18.16
CA THR A 391 -15.90 -41.51 -19.52
C THR A 391 -15.02 -40.66 -20.44
N GLU A 392 -13.97 -41.26 -20.98
CA GLU A 392 -13.46 -40.84 -22.29
C GLU A 392 -14.03 -41.79 -23.35
N GLU A 393 -14.75 -41.20 -24.33
CA GLU A 393 -15.19 -41.84 -25.55
C GLU A 393 -13.98 -42.14 -26.42
N ASP A 394 -13.79 -43.44 -26.76
CA ASP A 394 -13.26 -43.81 -28.08
C ASP A 394 -13.68 -45.21 -28.46
N MET A 395 -14.24 -45.29 -29.67
CA MET A 395 -14.69 -46.51 -30.35
C MET A 395 -13.49 -47.40 -30.75
N ASP A 396 -13.59 -48.74 -30.54
CA ASP A 396 -13.57 -49.71 -31.64
C ASP A 396 -13.59 -51.16 -31.16
N LEU A 397 -14.55 -51.87 -31.78
CA LEU A 397 -14.67 -53.24 -32.25
C LEU A 397 -14.09 -54.43 -31.46
N SER A 398 -15.03 -55.15 -30.83
CA SER A 398 -15.34 -56.63 -30.98
C SER A 398 -14.34 -57.69 -30.51
N PRO A 399 -14.74 -58.99 -30.57
CA PRO A 399 -15.40 -59.70 -29.46
C PRO A 399 -14.66 -61.00 -29.10
N PHE A 400 -14.94 -61.59 -27.97
CA PHE A 400 -15.11 -63.01 -27.66
C PHE A 400 -14.80 -63.33 -26.18
N PRO A 401 -15.64 -64.14 -25.53
CA PRO A 401 -15.40 -64.55 -24.15
C PRO A 401 -14.76 -65.93 -24.06
N GLU A 402 -13.90 -66.13 -23.09
CA GLU A 402 -13.50 -67.47 -22.64
C GLU A 402 -13.75 -67.66 -21.14
N PRO A 403 -14.07 -68.90 -20.72
CA PRO A 403 -14.68 -69.16 -19.44
C PRO A 403 -13.68 -69.46 -18.33
N CYS A 404 -13.97 -69.03 -17.11
CA CYS A 404 -13.23 -69.38 -15.92
C CYS A 404 -13.65 -70.76 -15.42
N GLU A 405 -12.70 -71.66 -15.31
CA GLU A 405 -12.82 -72.96 -14.71
C GLU A 405 -13.00 -72.90 -13.20
N GLU A 406 -13.94 -73.72 -12.70
CA GLU A 406 -14.13 -74.09 -11.32
C GLU A 406 -12.98 -74.98 -10.85
N SER A 407 -12.47 -74.72 -9.65
CA SER A 407 -11.76 -75.75 -8.89
C SER A 407 -12.26 -75.82 -7.47
N GLU A 408 -13.05 -76.87 -7.20
CA GLU A 408 -13.40 -77.35 -5.89
C GLU A 408 -12.13 -77.82 -5.13
N THR A 409 -12.03 -77.55 -3.83
CA THR A 409 -11.44 -78.47 -2.87
C THR A 409 -11.94 -78.21 -1.43
N ARG A 410 -12.82 -79.09 -1.04
CA ARG A 410 -12.82 -79.98 0.15
C ARG A 410 -12.60 -79.41 1.55
N ALA A 411 -13.63 -79.64 2.30
CA ALA A 411 -13.71 -79.57 3.75
C ALA A 411 -12.68 -80.45 4.50
N SER A 412 -12.23 -79.97 5.66
CA SER A 412 -11.79 -80.85 6.74
C SER A 412 -12.19 -80.21 8.08
N GLN A 413 -13.04 -80.92 8.79
CA GLN A 413 -13.38 -80.71 10.17
C GLN A 413 -12.20 -81.17 11.03
N THR A 414 -11.82 -80.40 12.08
CA THR A 414 -11.28 -80.94 13.29
C THR A 414 -11.72 -80.08 14.49
N ASN A 415 -12.43 -80.74 15.40
CA ASN A 415 -12.65 -80.28 16.77
C ASN A 415 -11.30 -80.23 17.52
N ILE A 416 -11.22 -79.39 18.55
CA ILE A 416 -10.69 -79.73 19.90
C ILE A 416 -10.60 -78.50 20.80
N SER A 417 -11.36 -78.58 21.90
CA SER A 417 -11.07 -78.28 23.32
C SER A 417 -10.55 -76.93 23.82
N ASN A 418 -11.28 -76.53 24.82
CA ASN A 418 -11.05 -75.62 25.93
C ASN A 418 -9.60 -75.45 26.38
N ALA A 419 -9.15 -74.24 26.53
CA ALA A 419 -8.09 -73.86 27.47
C ALA A 419 -8.35 -72.46 28.03
N ASP A 420 -8.47 -72.38 29.32
CA ASP A 420 -8.50 -71.16 30.14
C ASP A 420 -7.25 -70.28 29.90
N THR A 421 -7.49 -68.97 29.70
CA THR A 421 -6.41 -67.99 29.82
C THR A 421 -6.86 -66.73 30.55
N PRO A 422 -6.01 -66.11 31.33
CA PRO A 422 -6.40 -65.23 32.42
C PRO A 422 -6.80 -63.85 31.97
N ARG A 423 -7.79 -63.27 32.66
CA ARG A 423 -8.24 -61.89 32.54
C ARG A 423 -7.09 -60.91 32.82
N LEU A 424 -6.48 -60.34 31.76
CA LEU A 424 -5.70 -59.13 31.85
C LEU A 424 -6.61 -57.93 32.11
N LYS A 425 -6.54 -57.36 33.30
CA LYS A 425 -7.12 -56.08 33.67
C LYS A 425 -6.54 -54.96 32.77
N ARG A 426 -7.29 -54.58 31.76
CA ARG A 426 -6.94 -53.46 30.86
C ARG A 426 -7.06 -52.17 31.67
N LYS A 427 -5.92 -51.54 32.01
CA LYS A 427 -5.83 -50.18 32.53
C LYS A 427 -6.61 -49.25 31.59
N ARG A 428 -7.72 -48.70 32.08
CA ARG A 428 -8.48 -47.66 31.38
C ARG A 428 -7.60 -46.40 31.29
N SER A 429 -7.01 -46.15 30.14
CA SER A 429 -6.35 -44.88 29.84
C SER A 429 -7.41 -43.77 29.80
N LEU A 430 -7.18 -42.71 30.55
CA LEU A 430 -8.01 -41.48 30.53
C LEU A 430 -8.13 -40.87 29.10
N LYS A 431 -7.16 -41.11 28.22
CA LYS A 431 -7.21 -40.73 26.79
C LYS A 431 -8.40 -41.34 26.02
N GLY A 432 -8.95 -42.45 26.51
CA GLY A 432 -10.11 -43.11 25.89
C GLY A 432 -11.46 -42.43 26.15
N ASN A 433 -11.59 -41.62 27.20
CA ASN A 433 -12.88 -41.00 27.54
C ASN A 433 -13.16 -39.75 26.73
N VAL A 434 -12.17 -38.91 26.48
CA VAL A 434 -12.31 -37.70 25.63
C VAL A 434 -12.61 -38.10 24.18
N GLY A 435 -11.92 -39.09 23.62
CA GLY A 435 -12.21 -39.62 22.30
C GLY A 435 -13.60 -40.30 22.21
N ARG A 436 -14.14 -40.84 23.31
CA ARG A 436 -15.47 -41.46 23.34
C ARG A 436 -16.59 -40.41 23.40
N ILE A 437 -16.39 -39.31 24.10
CA ILE A 437 -17.34 -38.18 24.20
C ILE A 437 -17.42 -37.48 22.84
N ILE A 438 -16.27 -37.26 22.15
CA ILE A 438 -16.20 -36.64 20.80
C ILE A 438 -16.90 -37.57 19.77
N LEU A 439 -16.72 -38.88 19.85
CA LEU A 439 -17.34 -39.85 18.95
C LEU A 439 -18.84 -40.00 19.14
N GLN A 440 -19.39 -39.68 20.31
CA GLN A 440 -20.82 -39.83 20.61
C GLN A 440 -21.64 -38.59 20.23
N ASN A 441 -20.98 -37.48 19.91
CA ASN A 441 -21.63 -36.18 19.71
C ASN A 441 -21.20 -35.48 18.41
N ASN A 442 -21.13 -36.22 17.28
CA ASN A 442 -20.78 -35.65 15.96
C ASN A 442 -21.71 -34.50 15.53
N HIS A 443 -22.95 -34.48 16.06
CA HIS A 443 -23.89 -33.38 15.85
C HIS A 443 -23.46 -32.09 16.57
N ALA A 444 -22.70 -32.23 17.65
CA ALA A 444 -22.23 -31.07 18.43
C ALA A 444 -21.10 -30.31 17.73
N ILE A 445 -20.23 -30.97 16.96
CA ILE A 445 -19.09 -30.31 16.29
C ILE A 445 -19.58 -29.27 15.30
N ASP A 446 -20.42 -29.63 14.32
CA ASP A 446 -21.02 -28.67 13.38
C ASP A 446 -21.77 -27.53 14.09
N THR A 447 -22.50 -27.87 15.20
CA THR A 447 -23.25 -26.87 15.95
C THR A 447 -22.36 -25.88 16.69
N TYR A 448 -21.26 -26.35 17.28
CA TYR A 448 -20.27 -25.48 17.90
C TYR A 448 -19.48 -24.68 16.88
N SER A 449 -19.10 -25.27 15.74
CA SER A 449 -18.37 -24.57 14.67
C SER A 449 -19.19 -23.41 14.10
N ARG A 450 -20.50 -23.53 13.96
CA ARG A 450 -21.41 -22.44 13.53
C ARG A 450 -21.39 -21.20 14.42
N ILE A 451 -21.00 -21.36 15.69
CA ILE A 451 -20.94 -20.27 16.68
C ILE A 451 -19.48 -19.81 16.89
N ILE A 452 -18.56 -20.76 17.08
CA ILE A 452 -17.17 -20.47 17.44
C ILE A 452 -16.46 -19.71 16.31
N PHE A 453 -16.53 -20.20 15.05
CA PHE A 453 -15.83 -19.56 13.94
C PHE A 453 -16.25 -18.09 13.75
N PRO A 454 -17.53 -17.75 13.63
CA PRO A 454 -17.94 -16.36 13.53
C PRO A 454 -17.58 -15.52 14.75
N SER A 455 -17.73 -16.06 15.97
CA SER A 455 -17.42 -15.31 17.20
C SER A 455 -15.93 -14.95 17.29
N VAL A 456 -15.05 -15.92 17.04
CA VAL A 456 -13.60 -15.70 17.09
C VAL A 456 -13.16 -14.73 15.97
N TYR A 457 -13.75 -14.82 14.77
CA TYR A 457 -13.43 -13.91 13.68
C TYR A 457 -13.92 -12.47 13.95
N ILE A 458 -15.09 -12.31 14.59
CA ILE A 458 -15.58 -10.99 15.03
C ILE A 458 -14.63 -10.39 16.06
N VAL A 459 -14.22 -11.16 17.07
CA VAL A 459 -13.25 -10.73 18.08
C VAL A 459 -11.92 -10.33 17.42
N PHE A 460 -11.44 -11.14 16.47
CA PHE A 460 -10.25 -10.81 15.70
C PHE A 460 -10.40 -9.47 14.97
N ASN A 461 -11.52 -9.23 14.28
CA ASN A 461 -11.76 -7.96 13.58
C ASN A 461 -11.76 -6.77 14.54
N PHE A 462 -12.37 -6.88 15.74
CA PHE A 462 -12.34 -5.82 16.75
C PHE A 462 -10.90 -5.51 17.19
N PHE A 463 -10.10 -6.53 17.48
CA PHE A 463 -8.71 -6.35 17.87
C PHE A 463 -7.86 -5.77 16.73
N TYR A 464 -8.03 -6.27 15.51
CA TYR A 464 -7.29 -5.81 14.35
C TYR A 464 -7.54 -4.32 14.08
N TRP A 465 -8.81 -3.92 13.95
CA TRP A 465 -9.16 -2.53 13.69
C TRP A 465 -8.85 -1.62 14.88
N GLY A 466 -8.97 -2.09 16.11
CA GLY A 466 -8.56 -1.32 17.30
C GLY A 466 -7.06 -1.10 17.44
N LEU A 467 -6.24 -1.97 16.84
CA LEU A 467 -4.77 -1.83 16.86
C LEU A 467 -4.25 -0.91 15.74
N TYR A 468 -4.89 -0.95 14.56
CA TYR A 468 -4.36 -0.29 13.36
C TYR A 468 -5.05 1.04 13.02
N ILE A 469 -6.25 1.33 13.52
CA ILE A 469 -6.90 2.65 13.44
C ILE A 469 -6.47 3.53 14.60
#